data_3c5aedce07c15c6c070093ba8ce1bd8a
#
_entry.id   3c5aedce07c15c6c070093ba8ce1bd8a
#
_cell.length_a   1.000
_cell.length_b   1.000
_cell.length_c   1.000
_cell.angle_alpha   90.00
_cell.angle_beta   90.00
_cell.angle_gamma   90.00
#
_symmetry.space_group_name_H-M   'P 1'
#
loop_
_entity.id
_entity.type
_entity.pdbx_description
1 polymer ?
#
loop_
_entity_poly.entity_id
_entity_poly.type
_entity_poly.pdbx_seq_one_letter_code
_entity_poly.pdbx_strand_id
1 'polypeptide(L)'
;HAVEAESVADVAAWRAARDQPAVDAALAALRTAAEGDHNVMPASIALARAGGTTGEWGNLMREVFGEFRAPTGVAGATGSTTGLGGVVDFVKSMTGGPPKFLVAKPGLDGHSNGAEQIAVAARDSGMEVVYSGIRLTPEQIAASARDEDPDVIGLSILSGSHLNLVPHVLDHLTAMGVAAPVVVGGIIPEDDRPRLREIGIAAIYTPKDYEIAGIMRDVAELAVSHRAK
;
A
#
# COMPACT_ATOMS: atom_id res chain seq x y z
N HIS A 1 -16.23 -3.57 23.44
CA HIS A 1 -16.27 -2.82 24.71
C HIS A 1 -15.77 -3.61 25.92
N ALA A 2 -16.14 -4.91 26.14
CA ALA A 2 -15.65 -5.67 27.31
C ALA A 2 -14.15 -5.98 27.21
N VAL A 3 -13.68 -6.46 26.08
CA VAL A 3 -12.25 -6.79 25.83
C VAL A 3 -11.38 -5.53 25.91
N GLU A 4 -11.87 -4.39 25.44
CA GLU A 4 -11.16 -3.12 25.52
C GLU A 4 -11.00 -2.68 26.98
N ALA A 5 -12.07 -2.74 27.78
CA ALA A 5 -12.03 -2.38 29.18
C ALA A 5 -11.08 -3.30 29.98
N GLU A 6 -11.07 -4.58 29.70
CA GLU A 6 -10.16 -5.55 30.28
C GLU A 6 -8.69 -5.23 29.93
N SER A 7 -8.38 -4.99 28.63
CA SER A 7 -7.03 -4.63 28.20
C SER A 7 -6.53 -3.33 28.82
N VAL A 8 -7.39 -2.34 29.00
CA VAL A 8 -7.05 -1.07 29.67
C VAL A 8 -6.74 -1.30 31.15
N ALA A 9 -7.55 -2.16 31.83
CA ALA A 9 -7.35 -2.50 33.23
C ALA A 9 -6.03 -3.26 33.42
N ASP A 10 -5.68 -4.18 32.52
CA ASP A 10 -4.43 -4.94 32.56
C ASP A 10 -3.20 -4.03 32.42
N VAL A 11 -3.22 -3.08 31.49
CA VAL A 11 -2.13 -2.10 31.32
C VAL A 11 -2.01 -1.20 32.55
N ALA A 12 -3.13 -0.79 33.14
CA ALA A 12 -3.14 0.01 34.35
C ALA A 12 -2.54 -0.76 35.55
N ALA A 13 -2.91 -2.03 35.72
CA ALA A 13 -2.36 -2.91 36.75
C ALA A 13 -0.85 -3.16 36.54
N TRP A 14 -0.43 -3.39 35.29
CA TRP A 14 0.99 -3.52 34.92
C TRP A 14 1.80 -2.29 35.33
N ARG A 15 1.32 -1.08 34.99
CA ARG A 15 1.98 0.17 35.35
C ARG A 15 2.07 0.40 36.87
N ALA A 16 1.05 0.02 37.61
CA ALA A 16 1.02 0.16 39.06
C ALA A 16 2.02 -0.79 39.78
N ALA A 17 2.30 -1.95 39.18
CA ALA A 17 3.13 -2.99 39.78
C ALA A 17 4.63 -2.92 39.41
N ARG A 18 5.01 -2.15 38.37
CA ARG A 18 6.38 -2.08 37.86
C ARG A 18 7.28 -1.12 38.65
N ASP A 19 8.60 -1.27 38.49
CA ASP A 19 9.60 -0.31 38.98
C ASP A 19 9.61 0.95 38.10
N GLN A 20 8.82 1.95 38.48
CA GLN A 20 8.68 3.18 37.70
C GLN A 20 10.02 3.95 37.52
N PRO A 21 10.88 4.10 38.57
CA PRO A 21 12.20 4.68 38.41
C PRO A 21 13.08 3.98 37.34
N ALA A 22 13.02 2.66 37.26
CA ALA A 22 13.77 1.91 36.25
C ALA A 22 13.23 2.19 34.85
N VAL A 23 11.92 2.32 34.68
CA VAL A 23 11.29 2.71 33.39
C VAL A 23 11.67 4.12 32.99
N ASP A 24 11.64 5.06 33.91
CA ASP A 24 11.99 6.47 33.67
C ASP A 24 13.46 6.63 33.24
N ALA A 25 14.35 5.89 33.89
CA ALA A 25 15.78 5.84 33.50
C ALA A 25 15.97 5.25 32.10
N ALA A 26 15.23 4.18 31.76
CA ALA A 26 15.30 3.55 30.45
C ALA A 26 14.71 4.45 29.34
N LEU A 27 13.62 5.20 29.62
CA LEU A 27 13.08 6.21 28.71
C LEU A 27 14.08 7.35 28.46
N ALA A 28 14.76 7.83 29.51
CA ALA A 28 15.79 8.86 29.36
C ALA A 28 16.96 8.36 28.48
N ALA A 29 17.42 7.12 28.68
CA ALA A 29 18.48 6.52 27.88
C ALA A 29 18.02 6.34 26.40
N LEU A 30 16.76 5.94 26.19
CA LEU A 30 16.19 5.82 24.84
C LEU A 30 16.10 7.17 24.14
N ARG A 31 15.72 8.24 24.86
CA ARG A 31 15.69 9.62 24.32
C ARG A 31 17.09 10.04 23.86
N THR A 32 18.09 9.85 24.72
CA THR A 32 19.49 10.18 24.37
C THR A 32 19.96 9.43 23.13
N ALA A 33 19.61 8.15 22.99
CA ALA A 33 19.96 7.37 21.82
C ALA A 33 19.22 7.87 20.55
N ALA A 34 17.96 8.26 20.68
CA ALA A 34 17.14 8.73 19.57
C ALA A 34 17.50 10.15 19.09
N GLU A 35 17.89 11.03 20.01
CA GLU A 35 18.35 12.40 19.69
C GLU A 35 19.79 12.43 19.14
N GLY A 36 20.57 11.36 19.40
CA GLY A 36 21.93 11.18 18.89
C GLY A 36 21.95 10.25 17.68
N ASP A 37 23.16 10.02 17.17
CA ASP A 37 23.38 9.12 16.02
C ASP A 37 23.65 7.68 16.48
N HIS A 38 22.89 7.21 17.48
CA HIS A 38 23.08 5.90 18.10
C HIS A 38 21.97 4.92 17.70
N ASN A 39 22.32 3.61 17.70
CA ASN A 39 21.34 2.57 17.50
C ASN A 39 20.35 2.53 18.67
N VAL A 40 19.07 2.81 18.39
CA VAL A 40 17.99 2.85 19.40
C VAL A 40 17.59 1.47 19.92
N MET A 41 17.96 0.38 19.23
CA MET A 41 17.53 -0.97 19.61
C MET A 41 17.99 -1.43 21.00
N PRO A 42 19.26 -1.23 21.43
CA PRO A 42 19.67 -1.60 22.78
C PRO A 42 18.86 -0.88 23.87
N ALA A 43 18.61 0.43 23.71
CA ALA A 43 17.82 1.21 24.64
C ALA A 43 16.33 0.81 24.61
N SER A 44 15.76 0.48 23.46
CA SER A 44 14.40 -0.05 23.32
C SER A 44 14.23 -1.39 24.06
N ILE A 45 15.20 -2.28 23.94
CA ILE A 45 15.21 -3.57 24.65
C ILE A 45 15.30 -3.35 26.17
N ALA A 46 16.16 -2.41 26.62
CA ALA A 46 16.28 -2.06 28.03
C ALA A 46 14.95 -1.51 28.59
N LEU A 47 14.28 -0.64 27.85
CA LEU A 47 12.96 -0.10 28.21
C LEU A 47 11.92 -1.23 28.34
N ALA A 48 11.86 -2.14 27.38
CA ALA A 48 10.94 -3.27 27.43
C ALA A 48 11.19 -4.16 28.65
N ARG A 49 12.46 -4.44 28.98
CA ARG A 49 12.88 -5.23 30.17
C ARG A 49 12.55 -4.52 31.47
N ALA A 50 12.61 -3.20 31.52
CA ALA A 50 12.22 -2.40 32.68
C ALA A 50 10.69 -2.34 32.88
N GLY A 51 9.90 -2.83 31.92
CA GLY A 51 8.44 -2.82 31.99
C GLY A 51 7.80 -1.63 31.28
N GLY A 52 8.52 -0.97 30.38
CA GLY A 52 7.96 0.07 29.51
C GLY A 52 6.93 -0.49 28.55
N THR A 53 5.88 0.30 28.29
CA THR A 53 4.82 -0.05 27.34
C THR A 53 5.14 0.41 25.91
N THR A 54 4.52 -0.21 24.92
CA THR A 54 4.62 0.23 23.51
C THR A 54 4.15 1.66 23.32
N GLY A 55 3.15 2.10 24.10
CA GLY A 55 2.67 3.48 24.09
C GLY A 55 3.73 4.47 24.57
N GLU A 56 4.46 4.17 25.63
CA GLU A 56 5.55 5.03 26.14
C GLU A 56 6.70 5.10 25.15
N TRP A 57 7.10 3.96 24.60
CA TRP A 57 8.10 3.90 23.53
C TRP A 57 7.68 4.71 22.31
N GLY A 58 6.46 4.50 21.82
CA GLY A 58 5.93 5.19 20.62
C GLY A 58 5.74 6.69 20.82
N ASN A 59 5.33 7.13 22.00
CA ASN A 59 5.21 8.55 22.32
C ASN A 59 6.57 9.23 22.31
N LEU A 60 7.58 8.62 22.93
CA LEU A 60 8.95 9.14 22.92
C LEU A 60 9.49 9.25 21.49
N MET A 61 9.28 8.23 20.65
CA MET A 61 9.71 8.27 19.24
C MET A 61 9.01 9.42 18.47
N ARG A 62 7.71 9.64 18.70
CA ARG A 62 6.99 10.76 18.09
C ARG A 62 7.45 12.12 18.57
N GLU A 63 7.82 12.22 19.83
CA GLU A 63 8.40 13.46 20.39
C GLU A 63 9.73 13.82 19.73
N VAL A 64 10.58 12.82 19.47
CA VAL A 64 11.93 13.05 18.90
C VAL A 64 11.86 13.22 17.38
N PHE A 65 11.15 12.34 16.68
CA PHE A 65 11.15 12.29 15.21
C PHE A 65 9.92 12.95 14.56
N GLY A 66 8.94 13.35 15.35
CA GLY A 66 7.65 13.83 14.85
C GLY A 66 6.71 12.71 14.47
N GLU A 67 5.48 13.08 14.13
CA GLU A 67 4.43 12.17 13.71
C GLU A 67 4.33 12.16 12.18
N PHE A 68 4.63 11.03 11.56
CA PHE A 68 4.37 10.87 10.13
C PHE A 68 2.86 10.75 9.91
N ARG A 69 2.31 11.73 9.21
CA ARG A 69 0.95 11.66 8.66
C ARG A 69 1.05 11.47 7.17
N ALA A 70 0.70 10.28 6.72
CA ALA A 70 0.56 10.03 5.29
C ALA A 70 -0.47 11.00 4.70
N PRO A 71 -0.21 11.61 3.53
CA PRO A 71 -1.21 12.41 2.84
C PRO A 71 -2.47 11.55 2.61
N THR A 72 -3.61 12.00 3.10
CA THR A 72 -4.88 11.31 2.87
C THR A 72 -5.48 11.78 1.56
N GLY A 73 -5.64 10.85 0.63
CA GLY A 73 -6.27 11.07 -0.68
C GLY A 73 -5.30 11.38 -1.82
N VAL A 74 -5.63 10.85 -2.98
CA VAL A 74 -4.84 10.97 -4.22
C VAL A 74 -4.72 12.44 -4.70
N ALA A 75 -5.71 13.27 -4.43
CA ALA A 75 -5.75 14.67 -4.87
C ALA A 75 -4.71 15.58 -4.19
N GLY A 76 -4.26 15.26 -2.98
CA GLY A 76 -3.32 16.08 -2.21
C GLY A 76 -1.88 15.52 -2.15
N ALA A 77 -1.65 14.32 -2.66
CA ALA A 77 -0.34 13.72 -2.64
C ALA A 77 0.54 14.31 -3.75
N THR A 78 1.63 14.97 -3.37
CA THR A 78 2.72 15.35 -4.30
C THR A 78 3.67 14.15 -4.38
N GLY A 79 3.50 13.32 -5.40
CA GLY A 79 4.46 12.27 -5.73
C GLY A 79 5.76 12.87 -6.27
N SER A 80 6.87 12.17 -6.10
CA SER A 80 8.10 12.52 -6.83
C SER A 80 7.86 12.26 -8.32
N THR A 81 7.62 13.31 -9.10
CA THR A 81 7.46 13.26 -10.56
C THR A 81 8.78 13.08 -11.30
N THR A 82 9.88 12.85 -10.59
CA THR A 82 11.21 12.67 -11.16
C THR A 82 11.21 11.43 -12.05
N GLY A 83 11.40 11.61 -13.36
CA GLY A 83 11.48 10.53 -14.35
C GLY A 83 10.19 10.24 -15.14
N LEU A 84 9.05 10.85 -14.80
CA LEU A 84 7.78 10.60 -15.52
C LEU A 84 7.64 11.31 -16.87
N GLY A 85 8.53 12.26 -17.22
CA GLY A 85 8.40 13.08 -18.43
C GLY A 85 8.19 12.29 -19.71
N GLY A 86 8.98 11.23 -19.93
CA GLY A 86 8.83 10.37 -21.10
C GLY A 86 7.50 9.57 -21.13
N VAL A 87 6.94 9.26 -19.95
CA VAL A 87 5.63 8.60 -19.87
C VAL A 87 4.52 9.58 -20.16
N VAL A 88 4.61 10.80 -19.64
CA VAL A 88 3.66 11.90 -19.91
C VAL A 88 3.57 12.17 -21.43
N ASP A 89 4.74 12.25 -22.10
CA ASP A 89 4.76 12.48 -23.55
C ASP A 89 4.15 11.30 -24.31
N PHE A 90 4.40 10.08 -23.85
CA PHE A 90 3.79 8.90 -24.44
C PHE A 90 2.27 8.89 -24.27
N VAL A 91 1.77 9.12 -23.06
CA VAL A 91 0.33 9.19 -22.77
C VAL A 91 -0.35 10.28 -23.63
N LYS A 92 0.27 11.45 -23.74
CA LYS A 92 -0.26 12.53 -24.60
C LYS A 92 -0.32 12.17 -26.09
N SER A 93 0.58 11.27 -26.54
CA SER A 93 0.61 10.83 -27.95
C SER A 93 -0.39 9.70 -28.26
N MET A 94 -1.05 9.13 -27.25
CA MET A 94 -1.99 8.03 -27.42
C MET A 94 -3.24 8.44 -28.17
N THR A 95 -3.66 7.62 -29.12
CA THR A 95 -4.91 7.77 -29.83
C THR A 95 -6.08 7.37 -28.94
N GLY A 96 -7.16 8.13 -28.92
CA GLY A 96 -8.34 7.86 -28.11
C GLY A 96 -8.30 8.48 -26.70
N GLY A 97 -7.33 9.39 -26.46
CA GLY A 97 -7.19 10.11 -25.18
C GLY A 97 -6.38 9.36 -24.11
N PRO A 98 -6.28 9.93 -22.91
CA PRO A 98 -5.55 9.33 -21.81
C PRO A 98 -6.14 7.96 -21.44
N PRO A 99 -5.30 6.96 -21.08
CA PRO A 99 -5.82 5.67 -20.65
C PRO A 99 -6.44 5.78 -19.26
N LYS A 100 -7.52 5.03 -19.03
CA LYS A 100 -8.18 4.93 -17.74
C LYS A 100 -7.62 3.75 -16.96
N PHE A 101 -7.05 4.03 -15.80
CA PHE A 101 -6.47 3.04 -14.90
C PHE A 101 -7.25 2.93 -13.60
N LEU A 102 -7.90 1.78 -13.38
CA LEU A 102 -8.60 1.48 -12.13
C LEU A 102 -7.61 0.83 -11.15
N VAL A 103 -7.44 1.43 -9.97
CA VAL A 103 -6.61 0.90 -8.88
C VAL A 103 -7.48 0.47 -7.71
N ALA A 104 -7.36 -0.79 -7.30
CA ALA A 104 -8.18 -1.36 -6.25
C ALA A 104 -7.37 -2.26 -5.31
N LYS A 105 -7.87 -2.45 -4.07
CA LYS A 105 -7.31 -3.37 -3.08
C LYS A 105 -8.35 -4.40 -2.66
N PRO A 106 -8.24 -5.66 -3.14
CA PRO A 106 -9.10 -6.74 -2.69
C PRO A 106 -8.76 -7.20 -1.28
N GLY A 107 -9.77 -7.68 -0.55
CA GLY A 107 -9.62 -8.27 0.77
C GLY A 107 -9.57 -7.28 1.91
N LEU A 108 -9.17 -7.73 3.09
CA LEU A 108 -9.25 -6.96 4.33
C LEU A 108 -7.98 -6.15 4.65
N ASP A 109 -6.97 -6.20 3.79
CA ASP A 109 -5.71 -5.49 3.99
C ASP A 109 -5.91 -3.97 3.96
N GLY A 110 -5.49 -3.30 5.02
CA GLY A 110 -5.61 -1.85 5.21
C GLY A 110 -4.41 -1.02 4.75
N HIS A 111 -3.36 -1.64 4.19
CA HIS A 111 -2.17 -0.91 3.74
C HIS A 111 -2.43 -0.18 2.42
N SER A 112 -2.78 1.09 2.46
CA SER A 112 -3.15 1.87 1.27
C SER A 112 -1.96 2.50 0.53
N ASN A 113 -0.85 2.79 1.22
CA ASN A 113 0.25 3.62 0.71
C ASN A 113 0.76 3.20 -0.68
N GLY A 114 0.98 1.91 -0.93
CA GLY A 114 1.47 1.44 -2.22
C GLY A 114 0.46 1.66 -3.36
N ALA A 115 -0.82 1.40 -3.13
CA ALA A 115 -1.87 1.65 -4.10
C ALA A 115 -2.05 3.14 -4.39
N GLU A 116 -2.00 3.98 -3.34
CA GLU A 116 -2.10 5.43 -3.46
C GLU A 116 -0.92 6.01 -4.24
N GLN A 117 0.31 5.56 -3.99
CA GLN A 117 1.50 6.00 -4.74
C GLN A 117 1.39 5.67 -6.23
N ILE A 118 0.91 4.48 -6.58
CA ILE A 118 0.67 4.07 -7.97
C ILE A 118 -0.44 4.92 -8.61
N ALA A 119 -1.53 5.17 -7.91
CA ALA A 119 -2.62 6.01 -8.39
C ALA A 119 -2.16 7.47 -8.64
N VAL A 120 -1.35 8.03 -7.73
CA VAL A 120 -0.75 9.36 -7.88
C VAL A 120 0.19 9.41 -9.09
N ALA A 121 1.09 8.41 -9.21
CA ALA A 121 2.04 8.36 -10.33
C ALA A 121 1.33 8.22 -11.69
N ALA A 122 0.26 7.44 -11.76
CA ALA A 122 -0.56 7.31 -12.97
C ALA A 122 -1.23 8.63 -13.33
N ARG A 123 -1.84 9.32 -12.36
CA ARG A 123 -2.41 10.66 -12.57
C ARG A 123 -1.35 11.66 -13.04
N ASP A 124 -0.19 11.68 -12.39
CA ASP A 124 0.91 12.60 -12.70
C ASP A 124 1.56 12.25 -14.07
N SER A 125 1.37 11.02 -14.56
CA SER A 125 1.71 10.59 -15.92
C SER A 125 0.66 11.01 -16.97
N GLY A 126 -0.44 11.61 -16.54
CA GLY A 126 -1.51 12.09 -17.43
C GLY A 126 -2.60 11.06 -17.71
N MET A 127 -2.64 9.94 -17.00
CA MET A 127 -3.72 8.94 -17.10
C MET A 127 -4.97 9.40 -16.35
N GLU A 128 -6.14 8.92 -16.78
CA GLU A 128 -7.36 8.98 -15.97
C GLU A 128 -7.31 7.89 -14.92
N VAL A 129 -7.49 8.24 -13.63
CA VAL A 129 -7.33 7.29 -12.52
C VAL A 129 -8.61 7.15 -11.74
N VAL A 130 -9.08 5.92 -11.62
CA VAL A 130 -10.16 5.54 -10.70
C VAL A 130 -9.54 4.80 -9.52
N TYR A 131 -9.52 5.43 -8.36
CA TYR A 131 -9.06 4.80 -7.12
C TYR A 131 -10.27 4.33 -6.31
N SER A 132 -10.56 3.03 -6.38
CA SER A 132 -11.74 2.44 -5.73
C SER A 132 -11.59 2.31 -4.21
N GLY A 133 -10.38 2.54 -3.66
CA GLY A 133 -10.12 2.44 -2.22
C GLY A 133 -9.60 1.08 -1.78
N ILE A 134 -9.80 0.79 -0.49
CA ILE A 134 -9.27 -0.40 0.20
C ILE A 134 -10.41 -1.29 0.71
N ARG A 135 -10.08 -2.54 1.07
CA ARG A 135 -11.01 -3.52 1.68
C ARG A 135 -12.22 -3.86 0.80
N LEU A 136 -11.99 -3.93 -0.50
CA LEU A 136 -13.04 -4.24 -1.46
C LEU A 136 -13.22 -5.75 -1.61
N THR A 137 -14.46 -6.17 -1.83
CA THR A 137 -14.72 -7.54 -2.28
C THR A 137 -14.38 -7.68 -3.77
N PRO A 138 -14.05 -8.90 -4.25
CA PRO A 138 -13.86 -9.16 -5.68
C PRO A 138 -15.04 -8.68 -6.54
N GLU A 139 -16.27 -8.88 -6.06
CA GLU A 139 -17.49 -8.42 -6.73
C GLU A 139 -17.56 -6.89 -6.84
N GLN A 140 -17.22 -6.16 -5.76
CA GLN A 140 -17.18 -4.68 -5.79
C GLN A 140 -16.16 -4.14 -6.79
N ILE A 141 -14.99 -4.79 -6.90
CA ILE A 141 -13.96 -4.41 -7.85
C ILE A 141 -14.46 -4.62 -9.29
N ALA A 142 -15.08 -5.76 -9.56
CA ALA A 142 -15.62 -6.06 -10.89
C ALA A 142 -16.79 -5.14 -11.25
N ALA A 143 -17.65 -4.79 -10.30
CA ALA A 143 -18.72 -3.81 -10.51
C ALA A 143 -18.15 -2.43 -10.85
N SER A 144 -17.13 -1.95 -10.09
CA SER A 144 -16.45 -0.71 -10.41
C SER A 144 -15.81 -0.75 -11.81
N ALA A 145 -15.17 -1.87 -12.17
CA ALA A 145 -14.54 -2.02 -13.46
C ALA A 145 -15.56 -2.01 -14.61
N ARG A 146 -16.73 -2.63 -14.43
CA ARG A 146 -17.81 -2.59 -15.41
C ARG A 146 -18.36 -1.18 -15.58
N ASP A 147 -18.56 -0.45 -14.48
CA ASP A 147 -19.21 0.86 -14.48
C ASP A 147 -18.26 1.96 -15.00
N GLU A 148 -16.97 1.81 -14.77
CA GLU A 148 -15.93 2.77 -15.16
C GLU A 148 -15.28 2.46 -16.50
N ASP A 149 -15.40 1.23 -17.02
CA ASP A 149 -14.81 0.78 -18.29
C ASP A 149 -13.30 1.15 -18.41
N PRO A 150 -12.43 0.64 -17.51
CA PRO A 150 -11.03 1.01 -17.52
C PRO A 150 -10.27 0.27 -18.63
N ASP A 151 -9.19 0.90 -19.10
CA ASP A 151 -8.23 0.26 -20.03
C ASP A 151 -7.31 -0.75 -19.37
N VAL A 152 -7.03 -0.55 -18.05
CA VAL A 152 -6.20 -1.46 -17.22
C VAL A 152 -6.73 -1.47 -15.78
N ILE A 153 -6.66 -2.63 -15.13
CA ILE A 153 -7.04 -2.81 -13.73
C ILE A 153 -5.78 -3.18 -12.93
N GLY A 154 -5.48 -2.40 -11.88
CA GLY A 154 -4.38 -2.64 -10.95
C GLY A 154 -4.87 -3.12 -9.60
N LEU A 155 -4.41 -4.31 -9.17
CA LEU A 155 -4.71 -4.87 -7.87
C LEU A 155 -3.50 -4.76 -6.94
N SER A 156 -3.65 -4.13 -5.78
CA SER A 156 -2.59 -4.00 -4.78
C SER A 156 -2.82 -4.96 -3.62
N ILE A 157 -1.92 -5.94 -3.41
CA ILE A 157 -2.07 -7.00 -2.41
C ILE A 157 -0.77 -7.17 -1.62
N LEU A 158 -0.79 -6.85 -0.32
CA LEU A 158 0.36 -7.00 0.58
C LEU A 158 0.21 -8.15 1.59
N SER A 159 -1.00 -8.69 1.73
CA SER A 159 -1.37 -9.67 2.76
C SER A 159 -0.97 -11.12 2.47
N GLY A 160 -0.31 -11.42 1.34
CA GLY A 160 -0.02 -12.79 0.91
C GLY A 160 -1.21 -13.57 0.37
N SER A 161 -2.40 -12.95 0.29
CA SER A 161 -3.64 -13.60 -0.15
C SER A 161 -3.87 -13.55 -1.67
N HIS A 162 -2.85 -13.17 -2.45
CA HIS A 162 -2.95 -12.99 -3.91
C HIS A 162 -3.40 -14.24 -4.65
N LEU A 163 -2.90 -15.43 -4.30
CA LEU A 163 -3.32 -16.69 -4.95
C LEU A 163 -4.78 -17.08 -4.70
N ASN A 164 -5.40 -16.48 -3.68
CA ASN A 164 -6.82 -16.69 -3.40
C ASN A 164 -7.67 -15.56 -4.01
N LEU A 165 -7.31 -14.29 -3.74
CA LEU A 165 -8.14 -13.16 -4.13
C LEU A 165 -8.12 -12.86 -5.63
N VAL A 166 -6.97 -13.01 -6.30
CA VAL A 166 -6.84 -12.69 -7.73
C VAL A 166 -7.75 -13.56 -8.60
N PRO A 167 -7.79 -14.91 -8.44
CA PRO A 167 -8.72 -15.74 -9.20
C PRO A 167 -10.19 -15.31 -9.03
N HIS A 168 -10.62 -15.01 -7.80
CA HIS A 168 -11.98 -14.55 -7.55
C HIS A 168 -12.30 -13.22 -8.23
N VAL A 169 -11.34 -12.27 -8.27
CA VAL A 169 -11.52 -11.02 -9.01
C VAL A 169 -11.67 -11.30 -10.51
N LEU A 170 -10.82 -12.16 -11.09
CA LEU A 170 -10.87 -12.52 -12.51
C LEU A 170 -12.21 -13.20 -12.87
N ASP A 171 -12.70 -14.10 -12.00
CA ASP A 171 -13.99 -14.77 -12.20
C ASP A 171 -15.14 -13.76 -12.26
N HIS A 172 -15.17 -12.78 -11.34
CA HIS A 172 -16.19 -11.74 -11.32
C HIS A 172 -16.07 -10.78 -12.51
N LEU A 173 -14.84 -10.39 -12.92
CA LEU A 173 -14.62 -9.58 -14.12
C LEU A 173 -15.16 -10.30 -15.37
N THR A 174 -14.84 -11.58 -15.51
CA THR A 174 -15.34 -12.42 -16.62
C THR A 174 -16.85 -12.51 -16.61
N ALA A 175 -17.46 -12.76 -15.44
CA ALA A 175 -18.92 -12.85 -15.30
C ALA A 175 -19.63 -11.53 -15.65
N MET A 176 -18.97 -10.38 -15.47
CA MET A 176 -19.48 -9.06 -15.80
C MET A 176 -19.09 -8.56 -17.21
N GLY A 177 -18.38 -9.39 -18.00
CA GLY A 177 -17.97 -9.07 -19.36
C GLY A 177 -16.84 -8.03 -19.46
N VAL A 178 -16.07 -7.83 -18.38
CA VAL A 178 -14.92 -6.92 -18.36
C VAL A 178 -13.68 -7.65 -18.89
N ALA A 179 -13.10 -7.12 -19.99
CA ALA A 179 -11.95 -7.73 -20.66
C ALA A 179 -10.63 -6.96 -20.45
N ALA A 180 -10.64 -5.92 -19.63
CA ALA A 180 -9.45 -5.11 -19.34
C ALA A 180 -8.33 -5.95 -18.74
N PRO A 181 -7.06 -5.78 -19.17
CA PRO A 181 -5.92 -6.48 -18.61
C PRO A 181 -5.74 -6.14 -17.13
N VAL A 182 -5.43 -7.17 -16.34
CA VAL A 182 -5.20 -7.05 -14.89
C VAL A 182 -3.72 -7.11 -14.59
N VAL A 183 -3.23 -6.14 -13.84
CA VAL A 183 -1.88 -6.14 -13.25
C VAL A 183 -1.95 -6.27 -11.74
N VAL A 184 -0.96 -6.93 -11.13
CA VAL A 184 -0.92 -7.16 -9.68
C VAL A 184 0.35 -6.53 -9.11
N GLY A 185 0.19 -5.72 -8.08
CA GLY A 185 1.30 -5.14 -7.32
C GLY A 185 1.26 -5.54 -5.86
N GLY A 186 2.43 -5.67 -5.23
CA GLY A 186 2.52 -5.96 -3.81
C GLY A 186 3.67 -6.89 -3.43
N ILE A 187 3.55 -7.55 -2.28
CA ILE A 187 4.55 -8.53 -1.82
C ILE A 187 4.18 -9.89 -2.41
N ILE A 188 4.70 -10.17 -3.62
CA ILE A 188 4.46 -11.39 -4.36
C ILE A 188 5.75 -12.22 -4.39
N PRO A 189 5.78 -13.43 -3.81
CA PRO A 189 6.91 -14.35 -3.92
C PRO A 189 7.22 -14.69 -5.39
N GLU A 190 8.50 -14.88 -5.69
CA GLU A 190 8.92 -15.24 -7.05
C GLU A 190 8.28 -16.55 -7.53
N ASP A 191 8.13 -17.53 -6.63
CA ASP A 191 7.54 -18.84 -6.92
C ASP A 191 6.05 -18.77 -7.29
N ASP A 192 5.35 -17.69 -6.89
CA ASP A 192 3.93 -17.50 -7.18
C ASP A 192 3.68 -16.78 -8.52
N ARG A 193 4.69 -16.09 -9.07
CA ARG A 193 4.56 -15.34 -10.32
C ARG A 193 4.13 -16.18 -11.53
N PRO A 194 4.71 -17.39 -11.77
CA PRO A 194 4.25 -18.23 -12.88
C PRO A 194 2.76 -18.55 -12.79
N ARG A 195 2.29 -18.87 -11.60
CA ARG A 195 0.90 -19.22 -11.34
C ARG A 195 -0.07 -18.07 -11.60
N LEU A 196 0.33 -16.84 -11.23
CA LEU A 196 -0.46 -15.64 -11.55
C LEU A 196 -0.51 -15.37 -13.06
N ARG A 197 0.58 -15.61 -13.78
CA ARG A 197 0.62 -15.47 -15.25
C ARG A 197 -0.25 -16.51 -15.95
N GLU A 198 -0.25 -17.76 -15.47
CA GLU A 198 -1.08 -18.84 -16.01
C GLU A 198 -2.58 -18.52 -15.94
N ILE A 199 -3.02 -17.82 -14.91
CA ILE A 199 -4.42 -17.39 -14.77
C ILE A 199 -4.73 -16.07 -15.51
N GLY A 200 -3.77 -15.49 -16.26
CA GLY A 200 -4.01 -14.35 -17.14
C GLY A 200 -3.63 -12.99 -16.60
N ILE A 201 -2.81 -12.91 -15.54
CA ILE A 201 -2.27 -11.62 -15.06
C ILE A 201 -1.25 -11.08 -16.06
N ALA A 202 -1.50 -9.87 -16.56
CA ALA A 202 -0.71 -9.23 -17.60
C ALA A 202 0.68 -8.78 -17.13
N ALA A 203 0.78 -8.24 -15.90
CA ALA A 203 2.05 -7.84 -15.30
C ALA A 203 2.01 -7.97 -13.77
N ILE A 204 3.19 -8.19 -13.16
CA ILE A 204 3.35 -8.37 -11.72
C ILE A 204 4.48 -7.48 -11.25
N TYR A 205 4.19 -6.59 -10.28
CA TYR A 205 5.14 -5.64 -9.71
C TYR A 205 5.35 -5.90 -8.23
N THR A 206 6.60 -5.80 -7.80
CA THR A 206 6.99 -6.00 -6.39
C THR A 206 7.85 -4.83 -5.92
N PRO A 207 8.18 -4.73 -4.62
CA PRO A 207 9.10 -3.69 -4.14
C PRO A 207 10.51 -3.73 -4.76
N LYS A 208 10.85 -4.76 -5.54
CA LYS A 208 12.10 -4.82 -6.32
C LYS A 208 12.01 -4.01 -7.61
N ASP A 209 10.80 -3.73 -8.08
CA ASP A 209 10.54 -2.94 -9.29
C ASP A 209 10.49 -1.46 -8.88
N TYR A 210 11.67 -0.84 -8.64
CA TYR A 210 11.78 0.52 -8.07
C TYR A 210 11.39 1.65 -9.01
N GLU A 211 11.41 1.41 -10.32
CA GLU A 211 11.19 2.44 -11.31
C GLU A 211 9.70 2.62 -11.57
N ILE A 212 9.06 3.49 -10.79
CA ILE A 212 7.64 3.83 -10.98
C ILE A 212 7.35 4.29 -12.42
N ALA A 213 8.29 5.01 -13.04
CA ALA A 213 8.16 5.42 -14.44
C ALA A 213 8.06 4.22 -15.40
N GLY A 214 8.84 3.16 -15.15
CA GLY A 214 8.74 1.90 -15.89
C GLY A 214 7.36 1.25 -15.74
N ILE A 215 6.87 1.15 -14.50
CA ILE A 215 5.52 0.60 -14.22
C ILE A 215 4.44 1.42 -14.95
N MET A 216 4.51 2.75 -14.89
CA MET A 216 3.55 3.62 -15.58
C MET A 216 3.62 3.47 -17.10
N ARG A 217 4.81 3.27 -17.65
CA ARG A 217 5.01 3.00 -19.07
C ARG A 217 4.36 1.69 -19.48
N ASP A 218 4.60 0.61 -18.74
CA ASP A 218 4.01 -0.71 -19.00
C ASP A 218 2.47 -0.65 -18.95
N VAL A 219 1.90 0.04 -17.95
CA VAL A 219 0.45 0.22 -17.84
C VAL A 219 -0.11 0.95 -19.06
N ALA A 220 0.56 2.01 -19.53
CA ALA A 220 0.12 2.74 -20.72
C ALA A 220 0.22 1.87 -21.99
N GLU A 221 1.26 1.04 -22.15
CA GLU A 221 1.41 0.11 -23.27
C GLU A 221 0.37 -1.01 -23.25
N LEU A 222 0.01 -1.52 -22.06
CA LEU A 222 -1.09 -2.47 -21.89
C LEU A 222 -2.42 -1.86 -22.34
N ALA A 223 -2.68 -0.60 -21.98
CA ALA A 223 -3.89 0.12 -22.42
C ALA A 223 -3.95 0.26 -23.95
N VAL A 224 -2.83 0.62 -24.61
CA VAL A 224 -2.75 0.65 -26.08
C VAL A 224 -3.08 -0.71 -26.68
N SER A 225 -2.47 -1.77 -26.12
CA SER A 225 -2.69 -3.13 -26.61
C SER A 225 -4.13 -3.61 -26.40
N HIS A 226 -4.77 -3.15 -25.34
CA HIS A 226 -6.18 -3.47 -25.04
C HIS A 226 -7.11 -2.78 -26.03
N ARG A 227 -6.94 -1.48 -26.30
CA ARG A 227 -7.74 -0.69 -27.23
C ARG A 227 -7.62 -1.14 -28.70
N ALA A 228 -6.53 -1.84 -29.04
CA ALA A 228 -6.29 -2.33 -30.40
C ALA A 228 -7.00 -3.65 -30.73
N LYS A 229 -7.66 -4.28 -29.75
CA LYS A 229 -8.43 -5.54 -29.93
C LYS A 229 -9.88 -5.27 -30.21
#